data_957edfec4d487dcdc7e3cc3a4ce14e09
#
_entry.id   957edfec4d487dcdc7e3cc3a4ce14e09
#
_cell.length_a   1.000
_cell.length_b   1.000
_cell.length_c   1.000
_cell.angle_alpha   90.00
_cell.angle_beta   90.00
_cell.angle_gamma   90.00
#
_symmetry.space_group_name_H-M   'P 1'
#
loop_
_entity.id
_entity.type
_entity.pdbx_description
1 polymer ?
#
loop_
_entity_poly.entity_id
_entity_poly.type
_entity_poly.pdbx_seq_one_letter_code
_entity_poly.pdbx_strand_id
1 'polypeptide(L)'
;MKSLILGYGNTGQSVKKYFDTTSKDYLIHDDNLDLLKDIGEELVFRDSYLEQVNQIVVSPGIKPDHKLLKEFPENKVITDIDLFSNEFKGTFIGVTGTNGKTTFVNLLSNFLNENGIESIACGNVGVSPLEFESNQKIYAIVELSSFQLFYSKNLKLDFGVFLNFHSDHLDWHKDLEEYKNSKMKLLTFLELSLIHI
;
A
#
# COMPACT_ATOMS: atom_id res chain seq x y z
N MET A 1 3.60 -3.32 -21.98
CA MET A 1 4.57 -2.98 -20.93
C MET A 1 4.07 -3.56 -19.62
N LYS A 2 4.97 -4.16 -18.83
CA LYS A 2 4.61 -4.93 -17.64
C LYS A 2 4.82 -4.14 -16.34
N SER A 3 4.07 -4.46 -15.31
CA SER A 3 4.37 -4.03 -13.93
C SER A 3 5.30 -5.05 -13.27
N LEU A 4 6.21 -4.62 -12.40
CA LEU A 4 7.00 -5.51 -11.55
C LEU A 4 6.41 -5.52 -10.14
N ILE A 5 6.00 -6.69 -9.66
CA ILE A 5 5.67 -6.91 -8.25
C ILE A 5 6.99 -7.19 -7.54
N LEU A 6 7.40 -6.27 -6.66
CA LEU A 6 8.64 -6.37 -5.90
C LEU A 6 8.33 -6.71 -4.43
N GLY A 7 8.69 -7.94 -4.05
CA GLY A 7 8.30 -8.58 -2.80
C GLY A 7 7.01 -9.40 -2.94
N TYR A 8 7.11 -10.73 -2.76
CA TYR A 8 6.01 -11.68 -3.01
C TYR A 8 5.46 -12.33 -1.72
N GLY A 9 5.47 -11.58 -0.62
CA GLY A 9 4.71 -11.90 0.60
C GLY A 9 3.19 -11.64 0.40
N ASN A 10 2.46 -11.46 1.49
CA ASN A 10 0.99 -11.27 1.44
C ASN A 10 0.57 -10.13 0.49
N THR A 11 1.23 -8.97 0.56
CA THR A 11 0.96 -7.83 -0.32
C THR A 11 1.20 -8.18 -1.78
N GLY A 12 2.34 -8.78 -2.12
CA GLY A 12 2.64 -9.15 -3.51
C GLY A 12 1.68 -10.19 -4.07
N GLN A 13 1.23 -11.14 -3.26
CA GLN A 13 0.21 -12.13 -3.64
C GLN A 13 -1.14 -11.47 -3.92
N SER A 14 -1.56 -10.49 -3.10
CA SER A 14 -2.77 -9.71 -3.35
C SER A 14 -2.68 -8.89 -4.64
N VAL A 15 -1.52 -8.27 -4.90
CA VAL A 15 -1.27 -7.52 -6.15
C VAL A 15 -1.32 -8.46 -7.35
N LYS A 16 -0.73 -9.67 -7.24
CA LYS A 16 -0.82 -10.68 -8.30
C LYS A 16 -2.28 -11.02 -8.60
N LYS A 17 -3.06 -11.38 -7.57
CA LYS A 17 -4.48 -11.71 -7.71
C LYS A 17 -5.27 -10.58 -8.38
N TYR A 18 -5.02 -9.34 -7.97
CA TYR A 18 -5.62 -8.16 -8.57
C TYR A 18 -5.23 -7.99 -10.06
N PHE A 19 -3.96 -8.21 -10.43
CA PHE A 19 -3.52 -8.15 -11.82
C PHE A 19 -4.12 -9.27 -12.67
N ASP A 20 -4.25 -10.47 -12.12
CA ASP A 20 -4.93 -11.59 -12.80
C ASP A 20 -6.39 -11.23 -13.12
N THR A 21 -7.12 -10.66 -12.15
CA THR A 21 -8.54 -10.29 -12.35
C THR A 21 -8.72 -9.11 -13.31
N THR A 22 -7.76 -8.20 -13.37
CA THR A 22 -7.79 -7.02 -14.24
C THR A 22 -7.06 -7.20 -15.56
N SER A 23 -6.56 -8.42 -15.84
CA SER A 23 -5.80 -8.76 -17.05
C SER A 23 -4.62 -7.83 -17.31
N LYS A 24 -3.91 -7.41 -16.27
CA LYS A 24 -2.70 -6.59 -16.35
C LYS A 24 -1.48 -7.50 -16.49
N ASP A 25 -0.56 -7.15 -17.37
CA ASP A 25 0.71 -7.87 -17.53
C ASP A 25 1.68 -7.51 -16.40
N TYR A 26 2.30 -8.52 -15.80
CA TYR A 26 3.25 -8.33 -14.71
C TYR A 26 4.39 -9.35 -14.71
N LEU A 27 5.40 -9.04 -13.93
CA LEU A 27 6.50 -9.92 -13.52
C LEU A 27 6.61 -9.87 -11.98
N ILE A 28 7.24 -10.88 -11.40
CA ILE A 28 7.37 -11.00 -9.95
C ILE A 28 8.85 -11.17 -9.60
N HIS A 29 9.30 -10.43 -8.58
CA HIS A 29 10.61 -10.60 -7.97
C HIS A 29 10.50 -10.65 -6.45
N ASP A 30 11.24 -11.56 -5.84
CA ASP A 30 11.48 -11.61 -4.41
C ASP A 30 12.91 -12.11 -4.16
N ASP A 31 13.60 -11.54 -3.18
CA ASP A 31 14.96 -11.98 -2.79
C ASP A 31 14.92 -13.38 -2.15
N ASN A 32 13.79 -13.75 -1.54
CA ASN A 32 13.53 -15.10 -1.06
C ASN A 32 12.97 -15.96 -2.20
N LEU A 33 13.85 -16.69 -2.86
CA LEU A 33 13.49 -17.55 -4.01
C LEU A 33 12.51 -18.68 -3.64
N ASP A 34 12.38 -19.03 -2.37
CA ASP A 34 11.41 -20.04 -1.93
C ASP A 34 9.95 -19.59 -2.18
N LEU A 35 9.70 -18.30 -2.12
CA LEU A 35 8.39 -17.73 -2.42
C LEU A 35 8.02 -17.80 -3.91
N LEU A 36 9.00 -18.02 -4.78
CA LEU A 36 8.80 -18.05 -6.23
C LEU A 36 8.68 -19.47 -6.80
N LYS A 37 8.82 -20.54 -6.00
CA LYS A 37 8.87 -21.93 -6.47
C LYS A 37 7.60 -22.38 -7.22
N ASP A 38 6.45 -21.87 -6.82
CA ASP A 38 5.16 -22.20 -7.43
C ASP A 38 4.71 -21.17 -8.48
N ILE A 39 5.59 -20.24 -8.83
CA ILE A 39 5.33 -19.22 -9.86
C ILE A 39 5.85 -19.75 -11.21
N GLY A 40 5.03 -19.63 -12.26
CA GLY A 40 5.47 -19.97 -13.61
C GLY A 40 6.72 -19.17 -14.01
N GLU A 41 7.68 -19.83 -14.63
CA GLU A 41 8.98 -19.22 -14.97
C GLU A 41 8.83 -17.96 -15.84
N GLU A 42 7.78 -17.87 -16.63
CA GLU A 42 7.45 -16.74 -17.51
C GLU A 42 7.04 -15.47 -16.73
N LEU A 43 6.63 -15.63 -15.47
CA LEU A 43 6.28 -14.54 -14.57
C LEU A 43 7.43 -14.11 -13.66
N VAL A 44 8.47 -14.92 -13.54
CA VAL A 44 9.63 -14.59 -12.70
C VAL A 44 10.49 -13.54 -13.42
N PHE A 45 10.71 -12.41 -12.72
CA PHE A 45 11.56 -11.33 -13.25
C PHE A 45 13.02 -11.79 -13.44
N ARG A 46 13.61 -11.36 -14.54
CA ARG A 46 15.04 -11.51 -14.88
C ARG A 46 15.56 -10.18 -15.39
N ASP A 47 16.84 -9.91 -15.22
CA ASP A 47 17.44 -8.63 -15.64
C ASP A 47 17.21 -8.33 -17.13
N SER A 48 17.10 -9.34 -17.98
CA SER A 48 16.76 -9.20 -19.39
C SER A 48 15.35 -8.63 -19.65
N TYR A 49 14.49 -8.58 -18.64
CA TYR A 49 13.14 -8.02 -18.75
C TYR A 49 13.04 -6.56 -18.27
N LEU A 50 14.15 -5.97 -17.81
CA LEU A 50 14.16 -4.62 -17.22
C LEU A 50 13.50 -3.58 -18.15
N GLU A 51 13.83 -3.59 -19.43
CA GLU A 51 13.27 -2.65 -20.41
C GLU A 51 11.76 -2.84 -20.68
N GLN A 52 11.20 -3.98 -20.31
CA GLN A 52 9.78 -4.28 -20.46
C GLN A 52 8.94 -3.74 -19.29
N VAL A 53 9.60 -3.40 -18.17
CA VAL A 53 8.96 -2.92 -16.96
C VAL A 53 8.83 -1.40 -17.00
N ASN A 54 7.62 -0.91 -16.78
CA ASN A 54 7.35 0.54 -16.73
C ASN A 54 6.97 1.05 -15.35
N GLN A 55 6.71 0.15 -14.40
CA GLN A 55 6.25 0.47 -13.06
C GLN A 55 6.61 -0.64 -12.07
N ILE A 56 6.93 -0.27 -10.85
CA ILE A 56 7.13 -1.21 -9.74
C ILE A 56 5.97 -1.05 -8.75
N VAL A 57 5.35 -2.16 -8.37
CA VAL A 57 4.49 -2.24 -7.19
C VAL A 57 5.29 -2.87 -6.07
N VAL A 58 5.70 -2.05 -5.11
CA VAL A 58 6.62 -2.45 -4.04
C VAL A 58 5.85 -2.88 -2.79
N SER A 59 6.24 -4.03 -2.24
CA SER A 59 5.75 -4.47 -0.92
C SER A 59 6.40 -3.67 0.22
N PRO A 60 5.68 -3.36 1.31
CA PRO A 60 6.18 -2.50 2.39
C PRO A 60 7.47 -2.96 3.06
N GLY A 61 7.74 -4.28 3.07
CA GLY A 61 8.95 -4.86 3.64
C GLY A 61 10.24 -4.60 2.87
N ILE A 62 10.14 -4.23 1.59
CA ILE A 62 11.31 -3.93 0.76
C ILE A 62 11.92 -2.60 1.19
N LYS A 63 13.24 -2.60 1.47
CA LYS A 63 13.96 -1.38 1.88
C LYS A 63 14.28 -0.48 0.70
N PRO A 64 14.38 0.86 0.92
CA PRO A 64 14.65 1.83 -0.14
C PRO A 64 15.99 1.65 -0.87
N ASP A 65 16.95 0.99 -0.26
CA ASP A 65 18.27 0.71 -0.84
C ASP A 65 18.29 -0.52 -1.76
N HIS A 66 17.15 -1.20 -1.93
CA HIS A 66 17.06 -2.37 -2.81
C HIS A 66 17.47 -2.01 -4.25
N LYS A 67 18.31 -2.90 -4.86
CA LYS A 67 18.94 -2.65 -6.16
C LYS A 67 17.94 -2.28 -7.27
N LEU A 68 16.83 -3.01 -7.37
CA LEU A 68 15.83 -2.78 -8.42
C LEU A 68 15.10 -1.44 -8.27
N LEU A 69 14.97 -0.89 -7.07
CA LEU A 69 14.38 0.44 -6.87
C LEU A 69 15.26 1.56 -7.43
N LYS A 70 16.59 1.35 -7.48
CA LYS A 70 17.54 2.33 -8.02
C LYS A 70 17.55 2.39 -9.55
N GLU A 71 17.07 1.32 -10.21
CA GLU A 71 16.97 1.26 -11.68
C GLU A 71 15.75 2.03 -12.23
N PHE A 72 14.81 2.43 -11.35
CA PHE A 72 13.58 3.09 -11.76
C PHE A 72 13.46 4.50 -11.18
N PRO A 73 12.89 5.46 -11.94
CA PRO A 73 12.52 6.75 -11.38
C PRO A 73 11.50 6.58 -10.25
N GLU A 74 11.62 7.37 -9.19
CA GLU A 74 10.74 7.28 -8.01
C GLU A 74 9.24 7.36 -8.35
N ASN A 75 8.87 8.12 -9.38
CA ASN A 75 7.47 8.25 -9.80
C ASN A 75 6.91 7.00 -10.49
N LYS A 76 7.74 5.98 -10.72
CA LYS A 76 7.35 4.67 -11.25
C LYS A 76 7.24 3.61 -10.15
N VAL A 77 7.55 3.95 -8.91
CA VAL A 77 7.42 3.09 -7.74
C VAL A 77 6.16 3.47 -6.98
N ILE A 78 5.24 2.53 -6.86
CA ILE A 78 3.95 2.68 -6.18
C ILE A 78 3.71 1.51 -5.22
N THR A 79 2.64 1.60 -4.45
CA THR A 79 2.19 0.55 -3.52
C THR A 79 0.87 -0.08 -3.97
N ASP A 80 0.47 -1.16 -3.30
CA ASP A 80 -0.87 -1.74 -3.38
C ASP A 80 -1.96 -0.72 -3.03
N ILE A 81 -1.68 0.16 -2.07
CA ILE A 81 -2.61 1.23 -1.66
C ILE A 81 -2.81 2.27 -2.77
N ASP A 82 -1.75 2.60 -3.53
CA ASP A 82 -1.89 3.49 -4.70
C ASP A 82 -2.79 2.86 -5.77
N LEU A 83 -2.63 1.54 -6.02
CA LEU A 83 -3.50 0.81 -6.95
C LEU A 83 -4.97 0.85 -6.51
N PHE A 84 -5.21 0.57 -5.23
CA PHE A 84 -6.56 0.64 -4.66
C PHE A 84 -7.15 2.05 -4.75
N SER A 85 -6.41 3.06 -4.30
CA SER A 85 -6.85 4.46 -4.28
C SER A 85 -7.26 4.98 -5.65
N ASN A 86 -6.59 4.55 -6.71
CA ASN A 86 -6.89 4.98 -8.08
C ASN A 86 -8.23 4.46 -8.62
N GLU A 87 -8.70 3.33 -8.12
CA GLU A 87 -9.90 2.66 -8.63
C GLU A 87 -11.09 2.74 -7.67
N PHE A 88 -10.83 2.98 -6.38
CA PHE A 88 -11.86 3.02 -5.37
C PHE A 88 -12.82 4.21 -5.53
N LYS A 89 -14.13 3.96 -5.42
CA LYS A 89 -15.20 4.96 -5.64
C LYS A 89 -15.93 5.37 -4.36
N GLY A 90 -15.60 4.74 -3.23
CA GLY A 90 -16.18 5.05 -1.94
C GLY A 90 -15.41 6.14 -1.20
N THR A 91 -15.70 6.31 0.07
CA THR A 91 -14.99 7.23 0.98
C THR A 91 -13.73 6.55 1.53
N PHE A 92 -12.58 7.13 1.29
CA PHE A 92 -11.29 6.59 1.71
C PHE A 92 -10.77 7.32 2.96
N ILE A 93 -10.73 6.60 4.09
CA ILE A 93 -10.20 7.09 5.37
C ILE A 93 -8.84 6.44 5.63
N GLY A 94 -7.76 7.21 5.53
CA GLY A 94 -6.42 6.74 5.85
C GLY A 94 -6.09 6.92 7.32
N VAL A 95 -5.61 5.85 7.99
CA VAL A 95 -5.27 5.88 9.42
C VAL A 95 -3.81 5.51 9.62
N THR A 96 -3.03 6.41 10.23
CA THR A 96 -1.64 6.15 10.60
C THR A 96 -1.36 6.50 12.05
N GLY A 97 -0.22 6.11 12.53
CA GLY A 97 0.27 6.31 13.89
C GLY A 97 1.32 5.25 14.24
N THR A 98 2.01 5.38 15.35
CA THR A 98 2.90 4.32 15.82
C THR A 98 2.07 3.17 16.40
N ASN A 99 1.16 3.46 17.32
CA ASN A 99 0.35 2.48 18.03
C ASN A 99 -1.15 2.73 17.84
N GLY A 100 -1.96 1.67 18.01
CA GLY A 100 -3.42 1.75 18.06
C GLY A 100 -4.12 1.79 16.70
N LYS A 101 -3.40 1.78 15.58
CA LYS A 101 -3.97 1.82 14.21
C LYS A 101 -5.01 0.74 13.98
N THR A 102 -4.65 -0.53 14.16
CA THR A 102 -5.53 -1.68 13.94
C THR A 102 -6.78 -1.62 14.82
N THR A 103 -6.59 -1.24 16.10
CA THR A 103 -7.72 -1.08 17.03
C THR A 103 -8.67 0.00 16.55
N PHE A 104 -8.15 1.18 16.17
CA PHE A 104 -8.96 2.29 15.69
C PHE A 104 -9.72 1.95 14.40
N VAL A 105 -9.04 1.36 13.42
CA VAL A 105 -9.63 0.97 12.13
C VAL A 105 -10.79 0.00 12.34
N ASN A 106 -10.60 -1.04 13.17
CA ASN A 106 -11.66 -2.00 13.46
C ASN A 106 -12.82 -1.38 14.26
N LEU A 107 -12.53 -0.57 15.29
CA LEU A 107 -13.56 0.09 16.07
C LEU A 107 -14.41 1.04 15.22
N LEU A 108 -13.79 1.83 14.37
CA LEU A 108 -14.52 2.76 13.50
C LEU A 108 -15.37 2.01 12.47
N SER A 109 -14.83 0.95 11.85
CA SER A 109 -15.59 0.13 10.92
C SER A 109 -16.78 -0.54 11.58
N ASN A 110 -16.59 -1.14 12.75
CA ASN A 110 -17.69 -1.75 13.51
C ASN A 110 -18.76 -0.72 13.87
N PHE A 111 -18.34 0.45 14.37
CA PHE A 111 -19.27 1.53 14.72
C PHE A 111 -20.11 1.99 13.51
N LEU A 112 -19.50 2.18 12.35
CA LEU A 112 -20.21 2.57 11.14
C LEU A 112 -21.21 1.50 10.71
N ASN A 113 -20.79 0.23 10.68
CA ASN A 113 -21.65 -0.90 10.30
C ASN A 113 -22.83 -1.09 11.25
N GLU A 114 -22.63 -0.96 12.57
CA GLU A 114 -23.70 -1.00 13.58
C GLU A 114 -24.72 0.14 13.41
N ASN A 115 -24.30 1.25 12.81
CA ASN A 115 -25.18 2.37 12.49
C ASN A 115 -25.71 2.37 11.05
N GLY A 116 -25.61 1.25 10.33
CA GLY A 116 -26.14 1.10 8.98
C GLY A 116 -25.33 1.78 7.88
N ILE A 117 -24.08 2.17 8.18
CA ILE A 117 -23.14 2.75 7.22
C ILE A 117 -22.14 1.66 6.82
N GLU A 118 -22.25 1.17 5.60
CA GLU A 118 -21.40 0.10 5.09
C GLU A 118 -19.94 0.52 5.06
N SER A 119 -19.08 -0.26 5.73
CA SER A 119 -17.65 0.02 5.83
C SER A 119 -16.81 -1.23 5.90
N ILE A 120 -15.56 -1.10 5.47
CA ILE A 120 -14.53 -2.14 5.55
C ILE A 120 -13.30 -1.62 6.31
N ALA A 121 -12.71 -2.52 7.10
CA ALA A 121 -11.40 -2.33 7.75
C ALA A 121 -10.36 -3.13 6.97
N CYS A 122 -9.31 -2.47 6.46
CA CYS A 122 -8.31 -3.12 5.62
C CYS A 122 -6.95 -2.40 5.68
N GLY A 123 -5.96 -2.85 4.93
CA GLY A 123 -4.67 -2.19 4.77
C GLY A 123 -3.50 -3.00 5.30
N ASN A 124 -2.64 -2.38 6.13
CA ASN A 124 -1.39 -3.00 6.61
C ASN A 124 -1.62 -4.30 7.42
N VAL A 125 -2.77 -4.41 8.07
CA VAL A 125 -3.17 -5.60 8.84
C VAL A 125 -4.54 -6.06 8.36
N GLY A 126 -4.75 -7.38 8.33
CA GLY A 126 -6.01 -7.98 7.90
C GLY A 126 -6.06 -8.23 6.40
N VAL A 127 -7.15 -7.83 5.78
CA VAL A 127 -7.41 -8.06 4.36
C VAL A 127 -6.78 -6.95 3.51
N SER A 128 -6.18 -7.33 2.37
CA SER A 128 -5.66 -6.34 1.43
C SER A 128 -6.80 -5.50 0.85
N PRO A 129 -6.64 -4.18 0.73
CA PRO A 129 -7.63 -3.34 0.08
C PRO A 129 -7.99 -3.80 -1.34
N LEU A 130 -7.03 -4.40 -2.06
CA LEU A 130 -7.22 -4.92 -3.43
C LEU A 130 -8.15 -6.14 -3.52
N GLU A 131 -8.56 -6.72 -2.38
CA GLU A 131 -9.52 -7.83 -2.36
C GLU A 131 -10.98 -7.36 -2.38
N PHE A 132 -11.22 -6.07 -2.22
CA PHE A 132 -12.57 -5.49 -2.27
C PHE A 132 -12.88 -4.94 -3.67
N GLU A 133 -14.17 -5.05 -4.05
CA GLU A 133 -14.62 -4.47 -5.31
C GLU A 133 -14.58 -2.94 -5.24
N SER A 134 -13.86 -2.33 -6.17
CA SER A 134 -13.63 -0.87 -6.21
C SER A 134 -14.88 -0.04 -6.51
N ASN A 135 -15.95 -0.65 -7.01
CA ASN A 135 -17.17 0.04 -7.43
C ASN A 135 -18.20 0.27 -6.30
N GLN A 136 -17.95 -0.25 -5.11
CA GLN A 136 -18.83 -0.07 -3.97
C GLN A 136 -18.68 1.33 -3.37
N LYS A 137 -19.80 2.00 -3.12
CA LYS A 137 -19.84 3.29 -2.40
C LYS A 137 -19.88 3.04 -0.89
N ILE A 138 -18.80 2.52 -0.36
CA ILE A 138 -18.63 2.19 1.06
C ILE A 138 -17.53 3.05 1.67
N TYR A 139 -17.39 3.01 2.98
CA TYR A 139 -16.26 3.60 3.69
C TYR A 139 -15.12 2.58 3.80
N ALA A 140 -13.99 2.85 3.19
CA ALA A 140 -12.76 2.07 3.39
C ALA A 140 -11.91 2.75 4.46
N ILE A 141 -11.79 2.10 5.62
CA ILE A 141 -10.94 2.57 6.72
C ILE A 141 -9.64 1.77 6.64
N VAL A 142 -8.61 2.44 6.13
CA VAL A 142 -7.37 1.78 5.70
C VAL A 142 -6.23 2.08 6.67
N GLU A 143 -5.70 1.03 7.30
CA GLU A 143 -4.48 1.13 8.08
C GLU A 143 -3.28 1.35 7.17
N LEU A 144 -2.58 2.47 7.37
CA LEU A 144 -1.40 2.87 6.60
C LEU A 144 -0.14 2.83 7.48
N SER A 145 0.79 1.95 7.15
CA SER A 145 2.12 1.90 7.76
C SER A 145 3.00 3.06 7.26
N SER A 146 4.08 3.37 8.00
CA SER A 146 5.08 4.33 7.53
C SER A 146 5.78 3.86 6.25
N PHE A 147 5.93 2.56 6.07
CA PHE A 147 6.55 1.95 4.89
C PHE A 147 5.69 2.15 3.63
N GLN A 148 4.39 1.91 3.74
CA GLN A 148 3.44 2.18 2.65
C GLN A 148 3.43 3.68 2.31
N LEU A 149 3.28 4.54 3.31
CA LEU A 149 3.29 5.99 3.11
C LEU A 149 4.62 6.51 2.54
N PHE A 150 5.76 5.90 2.88
CA PHE A 150 7.05 6.26 2.28
C PHE A 150 7.02 6.13 0.76
N TYR A 151 6.54 4.99 0.25
CA TYR A 151 6.49 4.71 -1.19
C TYR A 151 5.28 5.32 -1.90
N SER A 152 4.15 5.48 -1.23
CA SER A 152 2.93 6.00 -1.85
C SER A 152 3.15 7.37 -2.49
N LYS A 153 2.54 7.59 -3.66
CA LYS A 153 2.73 8.80 -4.46
C LYS A 153 1.42 9.54 -4.75
N ASN A 154 0.32 8.82 -4.92
CA ASN A 154 -0.91 9.37 -5.51
C ASN A 154 -2.16 8.90 -4.76
N LEU A 155 -2.09 8.81 -3.43
CA LEU A 155 -3.30 8.49 -2.66
C LEU A 155 -4.29 9.66 -2.73
N LYS A 156 -5.57 9.31 -2.76
CA LYS A 156 -6.67 10.26 -2.69
C LYS A 156 -7.47 9.93 -1.43
N LEU A 157 -7.20 10.65 -0.37
CA LEU A 157 -7.86 10.45 0.91
C LEU A 157 -8.94 11.51 1.11
N ASP A 158 -10.17 11.05 1.42
CA ASP A 158 -11.22 11.96 1.89
C ASP A 158 -10.97 12.39 3.34
N PHE A 159 -10.46 11.48 4.17
CA PHE A 159 -10.11 11.75 5.56
C PHE A 159 -8.77 11.12 5.92
N GLY A 160 -8.03 11.80 6.79
CA GLY A 160 -6.78 11.31 7.35
C GLY A 160 -6.80 11.37 8.88
N VAL A 161 -6.44 10.26 9.52
CA VAL A 161 -6.33 10.16 10.97
C VAL A 161 -4.89 9.87 11.36
N PHE A 162 -4.30 10.76 12.15
CA PHE A 162 -2.98 10.61 12.72
C PHE A 162 -3.11 10.42 14.24
N LEU A 163 -2.96 9.18 14.72
CA LEU A 163 -3.26 8.83 16.10
C LEU A 163 -2.19 9.30 17.10
N ASN A 164 -0.94 8.97 16.81
CA ASN A 164 0.20 9.27 17.69
C ASN A 164 1.53 9.05 16.99
N PHE A 165 2.60 9.53 17.63
CA PHE A 165 3.96 9.37 17.15
C PHE A 165 4.90 9.05 18.31
N HIS A 166 5.62 7.93 18.20
CA HIS A 166 6.69 7.50 19.09
C HIS A 166 7.84 6.95 18.23
N SER A 167 9.05 6.88 18.78
CA SER A 167 10.19 6.27 18.08
C SER A 167 9.96 4.80 17.83
N ASP A 168 10.09 4.37 16.57
CA ASP A 168 9.93 2.99 16.13
C ASP A 168 10.57 2.80 14.74
N HIS A 169 10.72 1.56 14.27
CA HIS A 169 11.11 1.20 12.89
C HIS A 169 12.42 1.85 12.38
N LEU A 170 13.39 2.12 13.26
CA LEU A 170 14.71 2.66 12.88
C LEU A 170 15.62 1.60 12.24
N ASP A 171 15.19 0.35 12.21
CA ASP A 171 15.81 -0.73 11.45
C ASP A 171 15.46 -0.69 9.95
N TRP A 172 14.38 0.03 9.61
CA TRP A 172 13.92 0.21 8.22
C TRP A 172 14.13 1.64 7.72
N HIS A 173 13.72 2.66 8.49
CA HIS A 173 13.94 4.06 8.18
C HIS A 173 15.36 4.48 8.55
N LYS A 174 15.92 5.37 7.75
CA LYS A 174 17.27 5.92 7.97
C LYS A 174 17.43 6.56 9.35
N ASP A 175 16.39 7.30 9.78
CA ASP A 175 16.36 8.01 11.05
C ASP A 175 14.91 8.33 11.48
N LEU A 176 14.77 8.92 12.67
CA LEU A 176 13.48 9.28 13.24
C LEU A 176 12.76 10.36 12.41
N GLU A 177 13.51 11.22 11.74
CA GLU A 177 12.94 12.29 10.90
C GLU A 177 12.31 11.71 9.64
N GLU A 178 12.98 10.78 8.96
CA GLU A 178 12.41 10.07 7.81
C GLU A 178 11.16 9.27 8.21
N TYR A 179 11.18 8.58 9.35
CA TYR A 179 10.02 7.89 9.89
C TYR A 179 8.84 8.83 10.14
N LYS A 180 9.09 9.99 10.77
CA LYS A 180 8.10 11.04 11.00
C LYS A 180 7.55 11.57 9.68
N ASN A 181 8.43 11.95 8.76
CA ASN A 181 8.07 12.52 7.47
C ASN A 181 7.24 11.54 6.63
N SER A 182 7.58 10.25 6.68
CA SER A 182 6.80 9.20 6.02
C SER A 182 5.35 9.17 6.52
N LYS A 183 5.12 9.25 7.83
CA LYS A 183 3.76 9.31 8.40
C LYS A 183 3.05 10.62 8.10
N MET A 184 3.77 11.75 8.18
CA MET A 184 3.21 13.08 7.90
C MET A 184 2.78 13.23 6.44
N LYS A 185 3.32 12.42 5.55
CA LYS A 185 2.94 12.38 4.14
C LYS A 185 1.45 12.05 3.95
N LEU A 186 0.80 11.39 4.93
CA LEU A 186 -0.65 11.22 4.94
C LEU A 186 -1.38 12.54 4.68
N LEU A 187 -0.92 13.65 5.27
CA LEU A 187 -1.55 14.97 5.16
C LEU A 187 -1.47 15.53 3.73
N THR A 188 -0.46 15.14 2.95
CA THR A 188 -0.30 15.60 1.57
C THR A 188 -1.25 14.92 0.59
N PHE A 189 -1.90 13.84 1.01
CA PHE A 189 -2.85 13.06 0.23
C PHE A 189 -4.32 13.43 0.47
N LEU A 190 -4.60 14.39 1.36
CA LEU A 190 -5.96 14.87 1.63
C LEU A 190 -6.41 15.80 0.51
N GLU A 191 -7.51 15.45 -0.16
CA GLU A 191 -8.05 16.27 -1.26
C GLU A 191 -8.75 17.54 -0.77
N LEU A 192 -9.18 17.61 0.52
CA LEU A 192 -9.85 18.82 1.04
C LEU A 192 -9.75 18.97 2.56
N SER A 193 -9.43 20.22 2.93
CA SER A 193 -9.65 20.89 4.21
C SER A 193 -9.30 20.16 5.50
N LEU A 194 -8.25 20.68 6.12
CA LEU A 194 -7.98 20.61 7.54
C LEU A 194 -9.26 20.89 8.35
N ILE A 195 -9.87 19.85 8.90
CA ILE A 195 -10.66 20.01 10.11
C ILE A 195 -9.67 19.83 11.25
N HIS A 196 -9.20 20.94 11.81
CA HIS A 196 -8.60 20.94 13.13
C HIS A 196 -9.72 20.74 14.15
N ILE A 197 -9.69 19.62 14.85
CA ILE A 197 -10.43 19.44 16.09
C ILE A 197 -9.47 19.74 17.25
#